data_dbd786771641f06bacdc17812f97074f
#
_entry.id   dbd786771641f06bacdc17812f97074f
#
_cell.length_a   1.000
_cell.length_b   1.000
_cell.length_c   1.000
_cell.angle_alpha   90.00
_cell.angle_beta   90.00
_cell.angle_gamma   90.00
#
_symmetry.space_group_name_H-M   'P 1'
#
loop_
_entity.id
_entity.type
_entity.pdbx_description
1 polymer ?
#
loop_
_entity_poly.entity_id
_entity_poly.type
_entity_poly.pdbx_seq_one_letter_code
_entity_poly.pdbx_strand_id
1 'polypeptide(L)'
;HAETWSVMGLCSEFYKQEVWRDVGFESLEDFLTGFWEAYFKPMDPNNLIWMGWKWRNGDVSLNTENDLDAALSLIKAKVSAVAFSNDMFFPAADIEAETDKIPNAQFEIIESLWAHFAMFCMNDKDKDAIDDVYRRVLAS
;
A
#
# COMPACT_ATOMS: atom_id res chain seq x y z
N HIS A 1 17.40 3.55 5.57
CA HIS A 1 16.09 2.89 5.29
C HIS A 1 14.93 3.87 5.45
N ALA A 2 14.86 4.61 6.57
CA ALA A 2 13.85 5.65 6.79
C ALA A 2 13.80 6.68 5.65
N GLU A 3 14.93 7.24 5.24
CA GLU A 3 15.01 8.20 4.13
C GLU A 3 14.49 7.61 2.80
N THR A 4 14.80 6.36 2.50
CA THR A 4 14.29 5.70 1.30
C THR A 4 12.77 5.57 1.34
N TRP A 5 12.23 5.16 2.48
CA TRP A 5 10.78 5.02 2.66
C TRP A 5 10.06 6.37 2.68
N SER A 6 10.69 7.42 3.18
CA SER A 6 10.07 8.76 3.14
C SER A 6 9.79 9.24 1.71
N VAL A 7 10.59 8.79 0.74
CA VAL A 7 10.38 9.12 -0.68
C VAL A 7 9.38 8.18 -1.34
N MET A 8 9.41 6.89 -1.01
CA MET A 8 8.63 5.87 -1.70
C MET A 8 7.26 5.60 -1.07
N GLY A 9 7.14 5.77 0.24
CA GLY A 9 5.92 5.47 0.98
C GLY A 9 4.86 6.59 0.92
N LEU A 10 5.28 7.80 0.53
CA LEU A 10 4.43 8.98 0.41
C LEU A 10 4.63 9.65 -0.95
N CYS A 11 3.67 10.46 -1.38
CA CYS A 11 3.78 11.16 -2.66
C CYS A 11 4.39 12.56 -2.51
N SER A 12 4.86 13.13 -3.63
CA SER A 12 5.44 14.46 -3.65
C SER A 12 4.46 15.56 -3.21
N GLU A 13 3.17 15.38 -3.50
CA GLU A 13 2.13 16.35 -3.10
C GLU A 13 1.91 16.37 -1.58
N PHE A 14 2.08 15.22 -0.90
CA PHE A 14 2.09 15.16 0.55
C PHE A 14 3.09 16.15 1.16
N TYR A 15 4.31 16.16 0.63
CA TYR A 15 5.37 17.05 1.11
C TYR A 15 5.15 18.51 0.70
N LYS A 16 4.71 18.78 -0.52
CA LYS A 16 4.44 20.13 -1.00
C LYS A 16 3.31 20.82 -0.25
N GLN A 17 2.29 20.05 0.14
CA GLN A 17 1.14 20.54 0.91
C GLN A 17 1.38 20.47 2.42
N GLU A 18 2.56 20.04 2.85
CA GLU A 18 2.94 19.92 4.26
C GLU A 18 1.94 19.11 5.10
N VAL A 19 1.35 18.04 4.52
CA VAL A 19 0.31 17.20 5.17
C VAL A 19 0.79 16.59 6.49
N TRP A 20 2.10 16.47 6.68
CA TRP A 20 2.70 16.04 7.93
C TRP A 20 2.39 16.95 9.12
N ARG A 21 1.99 18.23 8.88
CA ARG A 21 1.53 19.14 9.94
C ARG A 21 0.20 18.70 10.56
N ASP A 22 -0.65 18.06 9.78
CA ASP A 22 -1.96 17.59 10.25
C ASP A 22 -1.83 16.48 11.32
N VAL A 23 -0.67 15.82 11.35
CA VAL A 23 -0.35 14.78 12.35
C VAL A 23 0.61 15.28 13.45
N GLY A 24 0.79 16.61 13.55
CA GLY A 24 1.39 17.24 14.71
C GLY A 24 2.88 17.53 14.63
N PHE A 25 3.50 17.42 13.45
CA PHE A 25 4.91 17.78 13.26
C PHE A 25 5.07 19.27 12.91
N GLU A 26 6.10 19.90 13.46
CA GLU A 26 6.34 21.34 13.29
C GLU A 26 7.19 21.68 12.06
N SER A 27 8.04 20.74 11.63
CA SER A 27 8.93 20.89 10.49
C SER A 27 9.09 19.58 9.73
N LEU A 28 9.60 19.65 8.49
CA LEU A 28 9.94 18.48 7.70
C LEU A 28 10.99 17.62 8.43
N GLU A 29 12.00 18.21 9.03
CA GLU A 29 13.04 17.51 9.78
C GLU A 29 12.44 16.76 10.99
N ASP A 30 11.53 17.42 11.69
CA ASP A 30 10.80 16.82 12.80
C ASP A 30 9.96 15.61 12.35
N PHE A 31 9.28 15.72 11.20
CA PHE A 31 8.57 14.60 10.61
C PHE A 31 9.49 13.45 10.18
N LEU A 32 10.61 13.75 9.52
CA LEU A 32 11.55 12.71 9.09
C LEU A 32 12.12 11.94 10.28
N THR A 33 12.46 12.63 11.34
CA THR A 33 12.99 12.02 12.57
C THR A 33 11.90 11.36 13.41
N GLY A 34 10.82 12.10 13.69
CA GLY A 34 9.77 11.67 14.62
C GLY A 34 8.83 10.62 14.05
N PHE A 35 8.64 10.58 12.74
CA PHE A 35 7.81 9.57 12.07
C PHE A 35 8.68 8.47 11.45
N TRP A 36 9.53 8.80 10.46
CA TRP A 36 10.23 7.79 9.67
C TRP A 36 11.34 7.08 10.42
N GLU A 37 12.24 7.80 11.07
CA GLU A 37 13.28 7.15 11.87
C GLU A 37 12.70 6.41 13.07
N ALA A 38 11.73 7.01 13.74
CA ALA A 38 11.06 6.38 14.89
C ALA A 38 10.32 5.09 14.47
N TYR A 39 9.71 5.05 13.28
CA TYR A 39 9.04 3.86 12.74
C TYR A 39 10.02 2.70 12.51
N PHE A 40 11.22 2.97 11.96
CA PHE A 40 12.18 1.91 11.65
C PHE A 40 13.13 1.56 12.79
N LYS A 41 13.37 2.47 13.73
CA LYS A 41 14.34 2.29 14.82
C LYS A 41 14.13 1.02 15.66
N PRO A 42 12.90 0.58 15.99
CA PRO A 42 12.69 -0.65 16.75
C PRO A 42 12.78 -1.94 15.90
N MET A 43 12.91 -1.84 14.58
CA MET A 43 12.92 -3.01 13.69
C MET A 43 14.28 -3.68 13.67
N ASP A 44 14.29 -5.01 13.73
CA ASP A 44 15.52 -5.80 13.53
C ASP A 44 15.93 -5.73 12.05
N PRO A 45 17.17 -5.27 11.74
CA PRO A 45 17.67 -5.21 10.36
C PRO A 45 17.63 -6.57 9.63
N ASN A 46 17.80 -7.68 10.33
CA ASN A 46 17.71 -9.00 9.73
C ASN A 46 16.30 -9.30 9.23
N ASN A 47 15.27 -8.87 9.98
CA ASN A 47 13.88 -9.01 9.54
C ASN A 47 13.61 -8.17 8.28
N LEU A 48 14.16 -6.96 8.18
CA LEU A 48 14.06 -6.13 6.98
C LEU A 48 14.73 -6.78 5.77
N ILE A 49 15.90 -7.41 5.96
CA ILE A 49 16.57 -8.18 4.90
C ILE A 49 15.71 -9.35 4.44
N TRP A 50 15.11 -10.11 5.38
CA TRP A 50 14.22 -11.23 5.05
C TRP A 50 12.94 -10.79 4.35
N MET A 51 12.37 -9.65 4.72
CA MET A 51 11.22 -9.08 4.02
C MET A 51 11.60 -8.71 2.57
N GLY A 52 12.72 -8.05 2.37
CA GLY A 52 13.23 -7.73 1.03
C GLY A 52 13.52 -8.99 0.20
N TRP A 53 14.04 -10.04 0.83
CA TRP A 53 14.23 -11.33 0.16
C TRP A 53 12.89 -11.95 -0.28
N LYS A 54 11.87 -11.92 0.58
CA LYS A 54 10.54 -12.41 0.24
C LYS A 54 9.93 -11.64 -0.92
N TRP A 55 10.03 -10.32 -0.93
CA TRP A 55 9.53 -9.52 -2.05
C TRP A 55 10.19 -9.88 -3.37
N ARG A 56 11.49 -10.09 -3.33
CA ARG A 56 12.25 -10.45 -4.54
C ARG A 56 11.95 -11.86 -5.05
N ASN A 57 11.61 -12.79 -4.18
CA ASN A 57 11.49 -14.22 -4.50
C ASN A 57 10.06 -14.74 -4.36
N GLY A 58 9.11 -13.92 -3.89
CA GLY A 58 7.69 -14.28 -3.84
C GLY A 58 7.13 -14.32 -5.26
N ASP A 59 6.64 -15.50 -5.66
CA ASP A 59 6.03 -15.70 -6.96
C ASP A 59 4.85 -16.66 -6.83
N VAL A 60 3.65 -16.15 -7.05
CA VAL A 60 2.42 -16.93 -6.95
C VAL A 60 2.24 -17.90 -8.13
N SER A 61 2.97 -17.70 -9.21
CA SER A 61 2.86 -18.48 -10.44
C SER A 61 3.70 -19.77 -10.44
N LEU A 62 4.54 -19.97 -9.41
CA LEU A 62 5.41 -21.17 -9.33
C LEU A 62 4.67 -22.50 -9.46
N ASN A 63 3.41 -22.58 -9.00
CA ASN A 63 2.59 -23.78 -9.08
C ASN A 63 1.79 -23.90 -10.38
N THR A 64 1.93 -22.95 -11.29
CA THR A 64 1.27 -22.87 -12.60
C THR A 64 2.27 -22.70 -13.72
N GLU A 65 3.44 -23.34 -13.61
CA GLU A 65 4.52 -23.31 -14.61
C GLU A 65 4.99 -21.90 -14.97
N ASN A 66 4.98 -21.00 -13.99
CA ASN A 66 5.26 -19.56 -14.12
C ASN A 66 4.23 -18.79 -14.99
N ASP A 67 3.00 -19.29 -15.09
CA ASP A 67 1.89 -18.60 -15.72
C ASP A 67 1.07 -17.85 -14.65
N LEU A 68 1.25 -16.53 -14.60
CA LEU A 68 0.57 -15.65 -13.65
C LEU A 68 -0.95 -15.60 -13.91
N ASP A 69 -1.36 -15.59 -15.17
CA ASP A 69 -2.78 -15.52 -15.53
C ASP A 69 -3.50 -16.79 -15.08
N ALA A 70 -2.86 -17.94 -15.29
CA ALA A 70 -3.35 -19.21 -14.77
C ALA A 70 -3.44 -19.21 -13.24
N ALA A 71 -2.42 -18.69 -12.54
CA ALA A 71 -2.42 -18.62 -11.08
C ALA A 71 -3.55 -17.76 -10.53
N LEU A 72 -3.73 -16.55 -11.07
CA LEU A 72 -4.78 -15.62 -10.64
C LEU A 72 -6.18 -16.14 -10.97
N SER A 73 -6.35 -16.85 -12.08
CA SER A 73 -7.63 -17.48 -12.47
C SER A 73 -8.10 -18.58 -11.51
N LEU A 74 -7.21 -19.14 -10.70
CA LEU A 74 -7.55 -20.15 -9.67
C LEU A 74 -8.25 -19.56 -8.45
N ILE A 75 -8.24 -18.24 -8.27
CA ILE A 75 -8.87 -17.57 -7.13
C ILE A 75 -10.40 -17.73 -7.25
N LYS A 76 -11.01 -18.40 -6.27
CA LYS A 76 -12.46 -18.67 -6.23
C LYS A 76 -13.21 -17.66 -5.36
N ALA A 77 -12.50 -17.02 -4.47
CA ALA A 77 -13.10 -16.01 -3.59
C ALA A 77 -13.59 -14.80 -4.38
N LYS A 78 -14.59 -14.11 -3.84
CA LYS A 78 -14.93 -12.76 -4.26
C LYS A 78 -13.83 -11.82 -3.77
N VAL A 79 -13.23 -11.06 -4.67
CA VAL A 79 -12.11 -10.16 -4.38
C VAL A 79 -12.55 -8.71 -4.58
N SER A 80 -12.21 -7.86 -3.63
CA SER A 80 -12.23 -6.41 -3.79
C SER A 80 -10.80 -5.92 -3.65
N ALA A 81 -10.21 -5.54 -4.77
CA ALA A 81 -8.87 -4.99 -4.83
C ALA A 81 -8.94 -3.47 -4.73
N VAL A 82 -8.18 -2.90 -3.80
CA VAL A 82 -8.12 -1.46 -3.58
C VAL A 82 -6.70 -0.98 -3.80
N ALA A 83 -6.54 0.01 -4.67
CA ALA A 83 -5.31 0.77 -4.80
C ALA A 83 -5.45 2.14 -4.14
N PHE A 84 -4.34 2.68 -3.65
CA PHE A 84 -4.28 4.08 -3.24
C PHE A 84 -3.64 4.91 -4.35
N SER A 85 -4.21 6.08 -4.62
CA SER A 85 -3.60 6.98 -5.59
C SER A 85 -2.20 7.37 -5.13
N ASN A 86 -1.28 7.53 -6.10
CA ASN A 86 0.12 7.88 -5.85
C ASN A 86 0.95 6.83 -5.06
N ASP A 87 0.44 5.62 -4.83
CA ASP A 87 1.23 4.54 -4.23
C ASP A 87 2.33 4.10 -5.21
N MET A 88 3.59 4.20 -4.79
CA MET A 88 4.74 3.80 -5.59
C MET A 88 5.15 2.34 -5.38
N PHE A 89 4.69 1.71 -4.30
CA PHE A 89 4.93 0.29 -4.05
C PHE A 89 3.96 -0.61 -4.80
N PHE A 90 2.69 -0.18 -4.86
CA PHE A 90 1.61 -0.88 -5.54
C PHE A 90 0.85 0.08 -6.45
N PRO A 91 1.42 0.42 -7.62
CA PRO A 91 0.77 1.33 -8.56
C PRO A 91 -0.62 0.84 -8.97
N ALA A 92 -1.58 1.74 -9.00
CA ALA A 92 -2.97 1.41 -9.30
C ALA A 92 -3.13 0.64 -10.64
N ALA A 93 -2.37 1.01 -11.65
CA ALA A 93 -2.40 0.34 -12.95
C ALA A 93 -1.95 -1.13 -12.89
N ASP A 94 -0.97 -1.44 -12.03
CA ASP A 94 -0.49 -2.82 -11.85
C ASP A 94 -1.53 -3.66 -11.11
N ILE A 95 -2.13 -3.10 -10.04
CA ILE A 95 -3.20 -3.79 -9.29
C ILE A 95 -4.43 -4.02 -10.17
N GLU A 96 -4.82 -3.05 -10.99
CA GLU A 96 -5.91 -3.18 -11.95
C GLU A 96 -5.65 -4.32 -12.94
N ALA A 97 -4.46 -4.33 -13.56
CA ALA A 97 -4.06 -5.34 -14.53
C ALA A 97 -4.01 -6.76 -13.95
N GLU A 98 -3.66 -6.91 -12.67
CA GLU A 98 -3.71 -8.20 -11.95
C GLU A 98 -5.15 -8.56 -11.58
N THR A 99 -5.95 -7.60 -11.15
CA THR A 99 -7.35 -7.81 -10.75
C THR A 99 -8.20 -8.29 -11.92
N ASP A 100 -7.95 -7.78 -13.13
CA ASP A 100 -8.66 -8.19 -14.36
C ASP A 100 -8.48 -9.68 -14.69
N LYS A 101 -7.46 -10.33 -14.15
CA LYS A 101 -7.19 -11.77 -14.31
C LYS A 101 -7.91 -12.65 -13.29
N ILE A 102 -8.57 -12.05 -12.31
CA ILE A 102 -9.28 -12.76 -11.24
C ILE A 102 -10.79 -12.81 -11.57
N PRO A 103 -11.40 -14.00 -11.70
CA PRO A 103 -12.77 -14.13 -12.25
C PRO A 103 -13.86 -13.37 -11.48
N ASN A 104 -13.74 -13.23 -10.16
CA ASN A 104 -14.74 -12.60 -9.29
C ASN A 104 -14.17 -11.39 -8.55
N ALA A 105 -13.37 -10.57 -9.25
CA ALA A 105 -12.74 -9.41 -8.65
C ALA A 105 -13.42 -8.10 -9.07
N GLN A 106 -13.31 -7.11 -8.18
CA GLN A 106 -13.63 -5.72 -8.43
C GLN A 106 -12.43 -4.88 -8.05
N PHE A 107 -12.18 -3.81 -8.80
CA PHE A 107 -11.09 -2.88 -8.56
C PHE A 107 -11.63 -1.48 -8.28
N GLU A 108 -11.03 -0.78 -7.31
CA GLU A 108 -11.30 0.62 -7.06
C GLU A 108 -10.06 1.36 -6.55
N ILE A 109 -10.02 2.67 -6.75
CA ILE A 109 -8.95 3.55 -6.31
C ILE A 109 -9.47 4.46 -5.20
N ILE A 110 -8.76 4.51 -4.08
CA ILE A 110 -8.98 5.51 -3.03
C ILE A 110 -7.97 6.63 -3.21
N GLU A 111 -8.48 7.86 -3.40
CA GLU A 111 -7.66 9.06 -3.53
C GLU A 111 -7.11 9.50 -2.19
N SER A 112 -5.79 9.41 -2.01
CA SER A 112 -5.12 9.83 -0.79
C SER A 112 -3.74 10.42 -1.05
N LEU A 113 -3.40 11.48 -0.32
CA LEU A 113 -2.04 12.02 -0.29
C LEU A 113 -1.09 11.17 0.57
N TRP A 114 -1.62 10.31 1.43
CA TRP A 114 -0.84 9.37 2.21
C TRP A 114 -0.31 8.20 1.38
N ALA A 115 -0.70 8.10 0.11
CA ALA A 115 -0.21 7.09 -0.84
C ALA A 115 -0.20 5.68 -0.20
N HIS A 116 0.96 5.01 -0.12
CA HIS A 116 1.08 3.69 0.50
C HIS A 116 0.61 3.66 1.97
N PHE A 117 0.79 4.74 2.71
CA PHE A 117 0.41 4.82 4.13
C PHE A 117 -1.09 5.07 4.37
N ALA A 118 -1.87 5.34 3.33
CA ALA A 118 -3.32 5.47 3.44
C ALA A 118 -3.98 4.22 4.07
N MET A 119 -3.41 3.03 3.82
CA MET A 119 -3.89 1.76 4.40
C MET A 119 -3.88 1.73 5.93
N PHE A 120 -3.10 2.59 6.58
CA PHE A 120 -3.05 2.69 8.04
C PHE A 120 -4.06 3.69 8.61
N CYS A 121 -4.97 4.21 7.78
CA CYS A 121 -6.03 5.13 8.20
C CYS A 121 -5.48 6.37 8.94
N MET A 122 -4.45 7.00 8.37
CA MET A 122 -3.74 8.14 8.98
C MET A 122 -4.61 9.39 9.13
N ASN A 123 -5.77 9.44 8.50
CA ASN A 123 -6.77 10.49 8.62
C ASN A 123 -8.19 9.92 8.47
N ASP A 124 -9.19 10.70 8.89
CA ASP A 124 -10.59 10.24 8.89
C ASP A 124 -11.12 9.99 7.47
N LYS A 125 -10.69 10.76 6.47
CA LYS A 125 -11.11 10.58 5.07
C LYS A 125 -10.70 9.21 4.53
N ASP A 126 -9.44 8.82 4.72
CA ASP A 126 -8.93 7.53 4.27
C ASP A 126 -9.59 6.38 5.04
N LYS A 127 -9.76 6.56 6.36
CA LYS A 127 -10.46 5.59 7.22
C LYS A 127 -11.90 5.38 6.74
N ASP A 128 -12.66 6.43 6.51
CA ASP A 128 -14.05 6.34 6.09
C ASP A 128 -14.17 5.67 4.71
N ALA A 129 -13.28 6.00 3.78
CA ALA A 129 -13.24 5.37 2.46
C ALA A 129 -12.95 3.86 2.54
N ILE A 130 -11.99 3.45 3.37
CA ILE A 130 -11.65 2.04 3.61
C ILE A 130 -12.82 1.33 4.31
N ASP A 131 -13.42 1.93 5.33
CA ASP A 131 -14.60 1.38 6.03
C ASP A 131 -15.78 1.17 5.08
N ASP A 132 -15.98 2.06 4.11
CA ASP A 132 -17.05 1.91 3.11
C ASP A 132 -16.79 0.73 2.17
N VAL A 133 -15.53 0.47 1.78
CA VAL A 133 -15.17 -0.74 1.04
C VAL A 133 -15.53 -1.99 1.85
N TYR A 134 -15.10 -2.05 3.11
CA TYR A 134 -15.40 -3.20 3.97
C TYR A 134 -16.90 -3.43 4.13
N ARG A 135 -17.70 -2.37 4.35
CA ARG A 135 -19.16 -2.50 4.47
C ARG A 135 -19.78 -3.08 3.22
N ARG A 136 -19.36 -2.63 2.02
CA ARG A 136 -19.87 -3.17 0.75
C ARG A 136 -19.49 -4.64 0.55
N VAL A 137 -18.25 -5.01 0.84
CA VAL A 137 -17.77 -6.39 0.70
C VAL A 137 -18.50 -7.33 1.66
N LEU A 138 -18.68 -6.93 2.92
CA LEU A 138 -19.35 -7.75 3.94
C LEU A 138 -20.86 -7.86 3.76
N ALA A 139 -21.48 -6.92 3.05
CA ALA A 139 -22.92 -6.92 2.76
C ALA A 139 -23.31 -7.69 1.48
N SER A 140 -22.32 -8.24 0.76
CA SER A 140 -22.52 -8.80 -0.59
C SER A 140 -22.51 -10.36 -0.66
#